data_fd766d770cd175328837623bf4a1a968
#
_entry.id   fd766d770cd175328837623bf4a1a968
#
_cell.length_a   1.000
_cell.length_b   1.000
_cell.length_c   1.000
_cell.angle_alpha   90.00
_cell.angle_beta   90.00
_cell.angle_gamma   90.00
#
_symmetry.space_group_name_H-M   'P 1'
#
loop_
_entity.id
_entity.type
_entity.pdbx_description
1 polymer ?
#
loop_
_entity_poly.entity_id
_entity_poly.type
_entity_poly.pdbx_seq_one_letter_code
_entity_poly.pdbx_strand_id
1 'polypeptide(L)'
;MAEARSLADIKLDNAYKFGAGRYLQEAGALNLLGGEVARLGKKALVIAGPRAWAATEGKAEKSLKDAGVEFELSLYPDQNTYERAKEHALQALTTGCQVIVGIGGGRIMDQAKATAHFAGDLPIVEVPTSIATCAAFAPLSVMYTAEGASLGSLRYDHEVNAIVMDMDVICKEPPRYAASGIMDGMAKMIEIQNGRSEILLDDVSIGLFTAYTIAEMAYHV
;
A
#
# COMPACT_ATOMS: atom_id res chain seq x y z
N MET A 1 11.33 41.88 0.57
CA MET A 1 10.29 41.43 1.51
C MET A 1 9.30 40.62 0.69
N ALA A 2 9.19 39.34 0.93
CA ALA A 2 8.16 38.52 0.27
C ALA A 2 6.79 38.99 0.79
N GLU A 3 5.84 39.27 -0.11
CA GLU A 3 4.46 39.57 0.27
C GLU A 3 3.90 38.37 1.06
N ALA A 4 3.35 38.66 2.24
CA ALA A 4 2.66 37.65 3.02
C ALA A 4 1.46 37.11 2.21
N ARG A 5 1.47 35.83 1.85
CA ARG A 5 0.33 35.20 1.19
C ARG A 5 -0.89 35.26 2.10
N SER A 6 -2.02 35.69 1.55
CA SER A 6 -3.29 35.66 2.25
C SER A 6 -3.70 34.21 2.53
N LEU A 7 -4.34 33.95 3.66
CA LEU A 7 -4.97 32.63 3.94
C LEU A 7 -5.95 32.20 2.84
N ALA A 8 -6.50 33.17 2.08
CA ALA A 8 -7.36 32.90 0.93
C ALA A 8 -6.60 32.30 -0.28
N ASP A 9 -5.27 32.44 -0.33
CA ASP A 9 -4.42 31.90 -1.40
C ASP A 9 -3.96 30.45 -1.10
N ILE A 10 -4.24 29.95 0.11
CA ILE A 10 -3.97 28.56 0.48
C ILE A 10 -5.10 27.73 -0.10
N LYS A 11 -4.83 27.04 -1.22
CA LYS A 11 -5.72 25.99 -1.71
C LYS A 11 -5.73 24.85 -0.71
N LEU A 12 -6.78 24.77 0.09
CA LEU A 12 -7.05 23.64 1.00
C LEU A 12 -7.58 22.39 0.26
N ASP A 13 -7.36 22.31 -1.05
CA ASP A 13 -7.85 21.21 -1.91
C ASP A 13 -7.14 19.88 -1.71
N ASN A 14 -6.13 19.83 -0.84
CA ASN A 14 -5.39 18.61 -0.61
C ASN A 14 -5.97 17.87 0.58
N ALA A 15 -6.76 16.85 0.30
CA ALA A 15 -7.09 15.85 1.32
C ALA A 15 -5.79 15.24 1.83
N TYR A 16 -5.58 15.28 3.15
CA TYR A 16 -4.45 14.61 3.76
C TYR A 16 -4.76 13.13 3.93
N LYS A 17 -3.82 12.28 3.48
CA LYS A 17 -3.89 10.84 3.59
C LYS A 17 -2.81 10.38 4.55
N PHE A 18 -3.20 9.73 5.63
CA PHE A 18 -2.30 9.34 6.72
C PHE A 18 -1.92 7.86 6.72
N GLY A 19 -2.24 7.12 5.67
CA GLY A 19 -1.93 5.72 5.50
C GLY A 19 -3.17 4.86 5.33
N ALA A 20 -3.27 3.76 6.06
CA ALA A 20 -4.42 2.86 5.96
C ALA A 20 -5.58 3.26 6.88
N GLY A 21 -6.80 2.95 6.48
CA GLY A 21 -7.98 3.08 7.34
C GLY A 21 -7.87 2.22 8.60
N ARG A 22 -7.31 1.01 8.47
CA ARG A 22 -7.00 0.09 9.60
C ARG A 22 -5.62 -0.51 9.41
N TYR A 23 -4.87 -0.63 10.50
CA TYR A 23 -3.56 -1.25 10.50
C TYR A 23 -3.46 -2.30 11.62
N LEU A 24 -3.19 -3.54 11.24
CA LEU A 24 -3.06 -4.67 12.14
C LEU A 24 -1.63 -5.22 12.00
N GLN A 25 -0.88 -5.22 13.11
CA GLN A 25 0.49 -5.73 13.13
C GLN A 25 0.67 -6.59 14.38
N GLU A 26 0.74 -7.89 14.20
CA GLU A 26 1.03 -8.84 15.27
C GLU A 26 1.49 -10.18 14.69
N ALA A 27 2.03 -11.05 15.52
CA ALA A 27 2.28 -12.44 15.14
C ALA A 27 0.94 -13.15 14.92
N GLY A 28 0.79 -13.82 13.78
CA GLY A 28 -0.46 -14.50 13.41
C GLY A 28 -1.57 -13.57 12.90
N ALA A 29 -1.26 -12.31 12.53
CA ALA A 29 -2.24 -11.35 12.00
C ALA A 29 -3.02 -11.88 10.78
N LEU A 30 -2.47 -12.81 10.01
CA LEU A 30 -3.19 -13.47 8.90
C LEU A 30 -4.50 -14.14 9.34
N ASN A 31 -4.64 -14.52 10.60
CA ASN A 31 -5.89 -15.07 11.12
C ASN A 31 -7.03 -14.03 11.15
N LEU A 32 -6.70 -12.73 11.10
CA LEU A 32 -7.64 -11.62 11.10
C LEU A 32 -8.06 -11.21 9.67
N LEU A 33 -7.32 -11.66 8.65
CA LEU A 33 -7.52 -11.25 7.26
C LEU A 33 -8.96 -11.41 6.79
N GLY A 34 -9.54 -12.59 7.01
CA GLY A 34 -10.91 -12.89 6.60
C GLY A 34 -11.93 -11.97 7.25
N GLY A 35 -11.74 -11.64 8.54
CA GLY A 35 -12.59 -10.69 9.26
C GLY A 35 -12.50 -9.28 8.68
N GLU A 36 -11.32 -8.80 8.31
CA GLU A 36 -11.16 -7.49 7.69
C GLU A 36 -11.76 -7.43 6.28
N VAL A 37 -11.60 -8.50 5.48
CA VAL A 37 -12.23 -8.58 4.16
C VAL A 37 -13.75 -8.67 4.26
N ALA A 38 -14.29 -9.47 5.19
CA ALA A 38 -15.72 -9.65 5.38
C ALA A 38 -16.46 -8.35 5.78
N ARG A 39 -15.76 -7.38 6.36
CA ARG A 39 -16.30 -6.04 6.65
C ARG A 39 -16.55 -5.23 5.38
N LEU A 40 -15.86 -5.54 4.29
CA LEU A 40 -15.85 -4.79 3.03
C LEU A 40 -16.65 -5.47 1.94
N GLY A 41 -16.74 -6.80 1.99
CA GLY A 41 -17.47 -7.58 1.00
C GLY A 41 -17.42 -9.08 1.30
N LYS A 42 -18.15 -9.84 0.49
CA LYS A 42 -18.26 -11.32 0.66
C LYS A 42 -17.45 -12.10 -0.37
N LYS A 43 -17.01 -11.45 -1.42
CA LYS A 43 -16.17 -12.07 -2.45
C LYS A 43 -14.99 -11.18 -2.79
N ALA A 44 -13.79 -11.75 -2.81
CA ALA A 44 -12.55 -11.04 -3.07
C ALA A 44 -11.80 -11.56 -4.29
N LEU A 45 -11.11 -10.68 -5.01
CA LEU A 45 -10.00 -11.06 -5.88
C LEU A 45 -8.70 -10.96 -5.09
N VAL A 46 -8.04 -12.07 -4.87
CA VAL A 46 -6.73 -12.15 -4.22
C VAL A 46 -5.64 -12.13 -5.29
N ILE A 47 -4.85 -11.08 -5.32
CA ILE A 47 -3.67 -10.96 -6.19
C ILE A 47 -2.44 -11.23 -5.32
N ALA A 48 -1.70 -12.26 -5.62
CA ALA A 48 -0.59 -12.66 -4.78
C ALA A 48 0.67 -13.01 -5.59
N GLY A 49 1.84 -12.63 -5.06
CA GLY A 49 3.09 -13.18 -5.56
C GLY A 49 3.18 -14.67 -5.23
N PRO A 50 3.64 -15.56 -6.14
CA PRO A 50 3.67 -17.00 -5.87
C PRO A 50 4.42 -17.38 -4.59
N ARG A 51 5.57 -16.73 -4.34
CA ARG A 51 6.35 -16.94 -3.10
C ARG A 51 5.65 -16.37 -1.87
N ALA A 52 4.99 -15.22 -2.02
CA ALA A 52 4.27 -14.56 -0.95
C ALA A 52 3.06 -15.41 -0.53
N TRP A 53 2.31 -15.93 -1.49
CA TRP A 53 1.19 -16.84 -1.23
C TRP A 53 1.66 -18.08 -0.48
N ALA A 54 2.74 -18.72 -0.95
CA ALA A 54 3.33 -19.88 -0.28
C ALA A 54 3.79 -19.55 1.15
N ALA A 55 4.31 -18.33 1.39
CA ALA A 55 4.77 -17.90 2.72
C ALA A 55 3.61 -17.73 3.72
N THR A 56 2.37 -17.61 3.27
CA THR A 56 1.20 -17.58 4.17
C THR A 56 0.89 -18.96 4.78
N GLU A 57 1.49 -20.03 4.26
CA GLU A 57 1.33 -21.41 4.75
C GLU A 57 -0.16 -21.83 4.86
N GLY A 58 -1.01 -21.35 3.95
CA GLY A 58 -2.45 -21.60 3.94
C GLY A 58 -3.26 -20.81 4.96
N LYS A 59 -2.63 -20.00 5.82
CA LYS A 59 -3.32 -19.20 6.85
C LYS A 59 -4.25 -18.15 6.22
N ALA A 60 -3.80 -17.49 5.14
CA ALA A 60 -4.63 -16.51 4.44
C ALA A 60 -5.89 -17.15 3.85
N GLU A 61 -5.74 -18.29 3.16
CA GLU A 61 -6.85 -19.05 2.60
C GLU A 61 -7.83 -19.51 3.70
N LYS A 62 -7.29 -20.09 4.78
CA LYS A 62 -8.08 -20.53 5.91
C LYS A 62 -8.88 -19.40 6.54
N SER A 63 -8.24 -18.24 6.78
CA SER A 63 -8.87 -17.07 7.38
C SER A 63 -10.03 -16.55 6.54
N LEU A 64 -9.86 -16.48 5.22
CA LEU A 64 -10.93 -16.08 4.29
C LEU A 64 -12.12 -17.05 4.36
N LYS A 65 -11.85 -18.37 4.30
CA LYS A 65 -12.89 -19.39 4.37
C LYS A 65 -13.63 -19.40 5.70
N ASP A 66 -12.91 -19.29 6.81
CA ASP A 66 -13.50 -19.26 8.17
C ASP A 66 -14.41 -18.04 8.36
N ALA A 67 -14.13 -16.92 7.68
CA ALA A 67 -14.96 -15.73 7.69
C ALA A 67 -16.11 -15.75 6.66
N GLY A 68 -16.27 -16.84 5.90
CA GLY A 68 -17.29 -16.97 4.87
C GLY A 68 -17.06 -16.08 3.66
N VAL A 69 -15.81 -15.71 3.38
CA VAL A 69 -15.42 -14.93 2.21
C VAL A 69 -15.06 -15.88 1.07
N GLU A 70 -15.78 -15.78 -0.04
CA GLU A 70 -15.40 -16.40 -1.30
C GLU A 70 -14.23 -15.65 -1.93
N PHE A 71 -13.35 -16.33 -2.64
CA PHE A 71 -12.28 -15.64 -3.33
C PHE A 71 -11.84 -16.32 -4.61
N GLU A 72 -11.39 -15.50 -5.56
CA GLU A 72 -10.63 -15.88 -6.75
C GLU A 72 -9.16 -15.61 -6.48
N LEU A 73 -8.28 -16.53 -6.81
CA LEU A 73 -6.83 -16.36 -6.64
C LEU A 73 -6.16 -16.11 -7.98
N SER A 74 -5.44 -14.99 -8.08
CA SER A 74 -4.54 -14.68 -9.19
C SER A 74 -3.10 -14.66 -8.70
N LEU A 75 -2.31 -15.67 -9.09
CA LEU A 75 -0.87 -15.68 -8.82
C LEU A 75 -0.16 -14.84 -9.88
N TYR A 76 0.47 -13.76 -9.44
CA TYR A 76 1.06 -12.76 -10.30
C TYR A 76 2.56 -12.58 -10.02
N PRO A 77 3.46 -13.08 -10.89
CA PRO A 77 4.90 -12.98 -10.70
C PRO A 77 5.55 -11.76 -11.36
N ASP A 78 4.83 -11.04 -12.23
CA ASP A 78 5.39 -10.09 -13.17
C ASP A 78 5.48 -8.64 -12.64
N GLN A 79 5.78 -7.69 -13.53
CA GLN A 79 5.82 -6.26 -13.23
C GLN A 79 4.42 -5.68 -13.09
N ASN A 80 4.29 -4.66 -12.24
CA ASN A 80 3.08 -3.90 -12.11
C ASN A 80 2.85 -3.01 -13.34
N THR A 81 1.93 -3.43 -14.21
CA THR A 81 1.59 -2.73 -15.46
C THR A 81 0.13 -2.31 -15.51
N TYR A 82 -0.15 -1.24 -16.30
CA TYR A 82 -1.52 -0.77 -16.52
C TYR A 82 -2.41 -1.83 -17.16
N GLU A 83 -1.86 -2.58 -18.11
CA GLU A 83 -2.58 -3.63 -18.84
C GLU A 83 -3.06 -4.71 -17.89
N ARG A 84 -2.15 -5.20 -17.05
CA ARG A 84 -2.48 -6.26 -16.08
C ARG A 84 -3.42 -5.78 -14.97
N ALA A 85 -3.28 -4.52 -14.54
CA ALA A 85 -4.22 -3.95 -13.58
C ALA A 85 -5.65 -3.90 -14.14
N LYS A 86 -5.81 -3.52 -15.42
CA LYS A 86 -7.10 -3.52 -16.11
C LYS A 86 -7.65 -4.93 -16.34
N GLU A 87 -6.81 -5.90 -16.67
CA GLU A 87 -7.21 -7.32 -16.80
C GLU A 87 -7.72 -7.88 -15.47
N HIS A 88 -7.01 -7.66 -14.39
CA HIS A 88 -7.46 -8.06 -13.04
C HIS A 88 -8.75 -7.31 -12.63
N ALA A 89 -8.86 -6.02 -12.96
CA ALA A 89 -10.07 -5.26 -12.70
C ALA A 89 -11.28 -5.85 -13.46
N LEU A 90 -11.11 -6.20 -14.72
CA LEU A 90 -12.14 -6.88 -15.51
C LEU A 90 -12.50 -8.25 -14.89
N GLN A 91 -11.50 -9.02 -14.46
CA GLN A 91 -11.73 -10.29 -13.75
C GLN A 91 -12.54 -10.05 -12.49
N ALA A 92 -12.17 -9.09 -11.63
CA ALA A 92 -12.90 -8.78 -10.42
C ALA A 92 -14.37 -8.45 -10.69
N LEU A 93 -14.62 -7.57 -11.68
CA LEU A 93 -15.97 -7.15 -12.04
C LEU A 93 -16.81 -8.29 -12.63
N THR A 94 -16.24 -9.09 -13.53
CA THR A 94 -16.97 -10.19 -14.19
C THR A 94 -17.26 -11.36 -13.27
N THR A 95 -16.41 -11.58 -12.26
CA THR A 95 -16.62 -12.63 -11.24
C THR A 95 -17.41 -12.14 -10.02
N GLY A 96 -17.79 -10.85 -9.98
CA GLY A 96 -18.57 -10.26 -8.89
C GLY A 96 -17.79 -10.07 -7.60
N CYS A 97 -16.46 -9.90 -7.69
CA CYS A 97 -15.64 -9.54 -6.53
C CYS A 97 -15.98 -8.13 -6.05
N GLN A 98 -16.00 -7.95 -4.74
CA GLN A 98 -16.35 -6.71 -4.06
C GLN A 98 -15.14 -6.08 -3.35
N VAL A 99 -14.07 -6.84 -3.19
CA VAL A 99 -12.85 -6.44 -2.48
C VAL A 99 -11.63 -6.95 -3.26
N ILE A 100 -10.59 -6.13 -3.32
CA ILE A 100 -9.28 -6.57 -3.81
C ILE A 100 -8.39 -6.87 -2.59
N VAL A 101 -7.69 -7.99 -2.64
CA VAL A 101 -6.70 -8.36 -1.61
C VAL A 101 -5.34 -8.52 -2.28
N GLY A 102 -4.36 -7.72 -1.86
CA GLY A 102 -2.97 -7.86 -2.31
C GLY A 102 -2.14 -8.63 -1.29
N ILE A 103 -1.42 -9.69 -1.69
CA ILE A 103 -0.53 -10.46 -0.80
C ILE A 103 0.87 -10.51 -1.41
N GLY A 104 1.82 -9.73 -0.88
CA GLY A 104 3.15 -9.72 -1.45
C GLY A 104 4.05 -8.59 -1.01
N GLY A 105 5.09 -8.31 -1.79
CA GLY A 105 5.93 -7.13 -1.67
C GLY A 105 5.38 -5.95 -2.48
N GLY A 106 6.15 -4.86 -2.56
CA GLY A 106 5.73 -3.59 -3.15
C GLY A 106 5.05 -3.68 -4.52
N ARG A 107 5.55 -4.52 -5.43
CA ARG A 107 4.94 -4.71 -6.76
C ARG A 107 3.52 -5.26 -6.71
N ILE A 108 3.25 -6.18 -5.79
CA ILE A 108 1.91 -6.75 -5.62
C ILE A 108 0.99 -5.75 -4.95
N MET A 109 1.49 -4.99 -3.96
CA MET A 109 0.73 -3.92 -3.33
C MET A 109 0.30 -2.89 -4.37
N ASP A 110 1.24 -2.43 -5.19
CA ASP A 110 0.96 -1.47 -6.26
C ASP A 110 0.01 -2.04 -7.32
N GLN A 111 0.15 -3.32 -7.68
CA GLN A 111 -0.74 -4.00 -8.63
C GLN A 111 -2.16 -4.10 -8.08
N ALA A 112 -2.32 -4.44 -6.80
CA ALA A 112 -3.62 -4.57 -6.16
C ALA A 112 -4.34 -3.21 -6.07
N LYS A 113 -3.64 -2.14 -5.70
CA LYS A 113 -4.18 -0.77 -5.68
C LYS A 113 -4.61 -0.31 -7.08
N ALA A 114 -3.77 -0.52 -8.09
CA ALA A 114 -4.11 -0.17 -9.47
C ALA A 114 -5.33 -0.98 -9.96
N THR A 115 -5.41 -2.26 -9.61
CA THR A 115 -6.57 -3.10 -9.93
C THR A 115 -7.85 -2.56 -9.27
N ALA A 116 -7.80 -2.24 -7.97
CA ALA A 116 -8.94 -1.68 -7.25
C ALA A 116 -9.44 -0.39 -7.90
N HIS A 117 -8.51 0.49 -8.27
CA HIS A 117 -8.83 1.74 -8.96
C HIS A 117 -9.53 1.51 -10.32
N PHE A 118 -8.98 0.65 -11.17
CA PHE A 118 -9.60 0.35 -12.47
C PHE A 118 -10.90 -0.47 -12.36
N ALA A 119 -11.16 -1.09 -11.22
CA ALA A 119 -12.43 -1.76 -10.93
C ALA A 119 -13.50 -0.81 -10.33
N GLY A 120 -13.30 0.50 -10.39
CA GLY A 120 -14.23 1.51 -9.88
C GLY A 120 -14.02 1.80 -8.38
N ASP A 121 -12.75 1.84 -7.96
CA ASP A 121 -12.31 2.10 -6.60
C ASP A 121 -12.87 1.10 -5.58
N LEU A 122 -12.81 -0.19 -5.93
CA LEU A 122 -13.19 -1.26 -5.00
C LEU A 122 -12.35 -1.16 -3.70
N PRO A 123 -12.93 -1.52 -2.56
CA PRO A 123 -12.19 -1.63 -1.30
C PRO A 123 -10.97 -2.54 -1.44
N ILE A 124 -9.91 -2.19 -0.71
CA ILE A 124 -8.64 -2.92 -0.78
C ILE A 124 -8.12 -3.28 0.60
N VAL A 125 -7.64 -4.53 0.74
CA VAL A 125 -6.90 -5.02 1.89
C VAL A 125 -5.52 -5.46 1.44
N GLU A 126 -4.48 -4.96 2.07
CA GLU A 126 -3.12 -5.30 1.75
C GLU A 126 -2.45 -6.14 2.83
N VAL A 127 -1.75 -7.18 2.38
CA VAL A 127 -1.00 -8.11 3.22
C VAL A 127 0.46 -8.08 2.78
N PRO A 128 1.26 -7.14 3.27
CA PRO A 128 2.67 -7.10 2.95
C PRO A 128 3.40 -8.31 3.51
N THR A 129 4.23 -8.94 2.68
CA THR A 129 5.11 -10.07 3.06
C THR A 129 6.57 -9.66 3.06
N SER A 130 6.83 -8.38 2.91
CA SER A 130 8.15 -7.75 2.93
C SER A 130 8.03 -6.31 3.40
N ILE A 131 8.99 -5.89 4.22
CA ILE A 131 9.13 -4.50 4.69
C ILE A 131 10.16 -3.70 3.90
N ALA A 132 10.54 -4.16 2.71
CA ALA A 132 11.55 -3.49 1.88
C ALA A 132 11.10 -2.09 1.41
N THR A 133 9.81 -1.81 1.39
CA THR A 133 9.23 -0.53 0.95
C THR A 133 7.95 -0.19 1.73
N CYS A 134 7.54 1.08 1.67
CA CYS A 134 6.29 1.56 2.25
C CYS A 134 5.06 1.39 1.32
N ALA A 135 5.15 0.61 0.24
CA ALA A 135 4.13 0.56 -0.81
C ALA A 135 2.71 0.25 -0.29
N ALA A 136 2.57 -0.60 0.74
CA ALA A 136 1.28 -0.92 1.33
C ALA A 136 0.55 0.29 1.94
N PHE A 137 1.30 1.32 2.38
CA PHE A 137 0.74 2.52 3.01
C PHE A 137 0.56 3.68 2.04
N ALA A 138 1.29 3.68 0.93
CA ALA A 138 1.29 4.81 0.02
C ALA A 138 0.01 4.86 -0.81
N PRO A 139 -0.71 6.01 -0.87
CA PRO A 139 -1.90 6.19 -1.72
C PRO A 139 -1.48 6.43 -3.18
N LEU A 140 -0.57 5.62 -3.66
CA LEU A 140 -0.09 5.62 -5.04
C LEU A 140 0.45 4.24 -5.42
N SER A 141 0.59 4.01 -6.72
CA SER A 141 1.29 2.85 -7.27
C SER A 141 2.33 3.31 -8.27
N VAL A 142 3.55 2.76 -8.19
CA VAL A 142 4.56 2.97 -9.21
C VAL A 142 4.29 2.00 -10.35
N MET A 143 4.06 2.53 -11.55
CA MET A 143 3.71 1.73 -12.72
C MET A 143 4.92 1.52 -13.62
N TYR A 144 4.95 0.38 -14.30
CA TYR A 144 6.06 -0.02 -15.16
C TYR A 144 5.57 -0.51 -16.52
N THR A 145 6.48 -0.51 -17.50
CA THR A 145 6.30 -1.30 -18.73
C THR A 145 6.56 -2.78 -18.44
N ALA A 146 6.20 -3.66 -19.38
CA ALA A 146 6.50 -5.09 -19.27
C ALA A 146 8.02 -5.37 -19.16
N GLU A 147 8.83 -4.50 -19.76
CA GLU A 147 10.32 -4.57 -19.73
C GLU A 147 10.91 -3.98 -18.44
N GLY A 148 10.07 -3.39 -17.55
CA GLY A 148 10.49 -2.87 -16.26
C GLY A 148 10.92 -1.40 -16.26
N ALA A 149 10.67 -0.64 -17.34
CA ALA A 149 10.88 0.80 -17.33
C ALA A 149 9.78 1.50 -16.55
N SER A 150 10.15 2.48 -15.69
CA SER A 150 9.17 3.23 -14.89
C SER A 150 8.33 4.16 -15.76
N LEU A 151 7.02 4.11 -15.56
CA LEU A 151 6.02 5.01 -16.16
C LEU A 151 5.55 6.11 -15.21
N GLY A 152 6.15 6.21 -14.02
CA GLY A 152 5.73 7.15 -12.99
C GLY A 152 4.68 6.56 -12.04
N SER A 153 4.00 7.43 -11.30
CA SER A 153 3.08 7.04 -10.24
C SER A 153 1.62 7.32 -10.62
N LEU A 154 0.77 6.31 -10.46
CA LEU A 154 -0.68 6.46 -10.41
C LEU A 154 -1.07 6.83 -8.98
N ARG A 155 -1.74 7.96 -8.78
CA ARG A 155 -2.15 8.47 -7.46
C ARG A 155 -3.63 8.26 -7.23
N TYR A 156 -4.00 8.00 -5.98
CA TYR A 156 -5.38 7.73 -5.57
C TYR A 156 -5.87 8.81 -4.59
N ASP A 157 -7.17 9.08 -4.61
CA ASP A 157 -7.81 10.03 -3.68
C ASP A 157 -8.28 9.38 -2.38
N HIS A 158 -8.08 8.08 -2.25
CA HIS A 158 -8.44 7.30 -1.07
C HIS A 158 -7.25 6.49 -0.56
N GLU A 159 -7.32 6.09 0.70
CA GLU A 159 -6.36 5.23 1.36
C GLU A 159 -6.75 3.76 1.22
N VAL A 160 -5.78 2.87 1.49
CA VAL A 160 -6.03 1.43 1.64
C VAL A 160 -6.97 1.20 2.83
N ASN A 161 -8.02 0.38 2.67
CA ASN A 161 -9.02 0.16 3.72
C ASN A 161 -8.44 -0.58 4.93
N ALA A 162 -7.58 -1.58 4.70
CA ALA A 162 -6.86 -2.25 5.77
C ALA A 162 -5.51 -2.78 5.32
N ILE A 163 -4.57 -2.80 6.25
CA ILE A 163 -3.28 -3.48 6.12
C ILE A 163 -3.19 -4.54 7.21
N VAL A 164 -2.88 -5.76 6.81
CA VAL A 164 -2.69 -6.90 7.72
C VAL A 164 -1.25 -7.36 7.62
N MET A 165 -0.42 -6.98 8.59
CA MET A 165 1.00 -7.29 8.64
C MET A 165 1.24 -8.41 9.65
N ASP A 166 1.47 -9.63 9.14
CA ASP A 166 1.78 -10.79 9.98
C ASP A 166 3.28 -10.87 10.26
N MET A 167 3.65 -10.66 11.51
CA MET A 167 5.06 -10.68 11.92
C MET A 167 5.70 -12.07 11.77
N ASP A 168 4.93 -13.16 11.82
CA ASP A 168 5.45 -14.52 11.54
C ASP A 168 5.89 -14.68 10.09
N VAL A 169 5.29 -13.92 9.16
CA VAL A 169 5.68 -13.88 7.74
C VAL A 169 6.86 -12.94 7.54
N ILE A 170 6.79 -11.73 8.08
CA ILE A 170 7.82 -10.71 7.95
C ILE A 170 9.16 -11.19 8.51
N CYS A 171 9.17 -11.82 9.68
CA CYS A 171 10.41 -12.33 10.31
C CYS A 171 11.10 -13.44 9.50
N LYS A 172 10.41 -14.04 8.53
CA LYS A 172 10.97 -15.09 7.65
C LYS A 172 11.53 -14.52 6.33
N GLU A 173 11.34 -13.23 6.07
CA GLU A 173 11.88 -12.63 4.84
C GLU A 173 13.42 -12.61 4.86
N PRO A 174 14.08 -12.63 3.68
CA PRO A 174 15.53 -12.46 3.63
C PRO A 174 15.97 -11.13 4.24
N PRO A 175 17.00 -11.11 5.12
CA PRO A 175 17.44 -9.91 5.86
C PRO A 175 17.75 -8.69 4.97
N ARG A 176 18.12 -8.91 3.71
CA ARG A 176 18.37 -7.81 2.74
C ARG A 176 17.13 -6.94 2.50
N TYR A 177 15.91 -7.49 2.64
CA TYR A 177 14.68 -6.71 2.46
C TYR A 177 14.41 -5.84 3.67
N ALA A 178 14.64 -6.34 4.88
CA ALA A 178 14.59 -5.53 6.09
C ALA A 178 15.63 -4.41 6.03
N ALA A 179 16.88 -4.71 5.63
CA ALA A 179 17.91 -3.69 5.43
C ALA A 179 17.49 -2.64 4.39
N SER A 180 16.87 -3.06 3.28
CA SER A 180 16.34 -2.14 2.25
C SER A 180 15.27 -1.21 2.85
N GLY A 181 14.33 -1.74 3.63
CA GLY A 181 13.27 -0.94 4.25
C GLY A 181 13.80 0.05 5.29
N ILE A 182 14.79 -0.35 6.09
CA ILE A 182 15.47 0.55 7.03
C ILE A 182 16.13 1.71 6.26
N MET A 183 16.86 1.40 5.19
CA MET A 183 17.52 2.42 4.37
C MET A 183 16.51 3.32 3.64
N ASP A 184 15.39 2.78 3.16
CA ASP A 184 14.32 3.57 2.56
C ASP A 184 13.70 4.54 3.59
N GLY A 185 13.46 4.08 4.82
CA GLY A 185 12.99 4.93 5.92
C GLY A 185 13.99 6.04 6.28
N MET A 186 15.28 5.71 6.39
CA MET A 186 16.33 6.71 6.66
C MET A 186 16.44 7.73 5.52
N ALA A 187 16.31 7.30 4.27
CA ALA A 187 16.37 8.19 3.11
C ALA A 187 15.26 9.26 3.16
N LYS A 188 14.08 8.93 3.70
CA LYS A 188 12.96 9.91 3.83
C LYS A 188 13.33 11.11 4.68
N MET A 189 14.10 10.93 5.74
CA MET A 189 14.60 12.05 6.54
C MET A 189 15.49 12.99 5.72
N ILE A 190 16.40 12.43 4.92
CA ILE A 190 17.32 13.19 4.06
C ILE A 190 16.54 13.90 2.95
N GLU A 191 15.60 13.20 2.31
CA GLU A 191 14.74 13.76 1.25
C GLU A 191 13.94 14.96 1.75
N ILE A 192 13.32 14.84 2.93
CA ILE A 192 12.53 15.91 3.55
C ILE A 192 13.43 17.10 3.95
N GLN A 193 14.62 16.83 4.50
CA GLN A 193 15.57 17.88 4.86
C GLN A 193 16.07 18.64 3.63
N ASN A 194 16.38 17.96 2.55
CA ASN A 194 16.82 18.60 1.31
C ASN A 194 15.71 19.44 0.66
N GLY A 195 14.47 18.96 0.64
CA GLY A 195 13.33 19.75 0.18
C GLY A 195 13.03 20.95 1.05
N ARG A 196 13.46 20.95 2.31
CA ARG A 196 13.21 22.01 3.28
C ARG A 196 14.15 23.22 3.14
N SER A 197 15.31 23.05 2.51
CA SER A 197 16.28 24.16 2.32
C SER A 197 15.73 25.32 1.48
N GLU A 198 14.64 25.09 0.74
CA GLU A 198 13.96 26.08 -0.10
C GLU A 198 12.61 26.54 0.49
N ILE A 199 12.14 25.95 1.60
CA ILE A 199 10.82 26.25 2.19
C ILE A 199 11.03 27.05 3.47
N LEU A 200 10.64 28.32 3.46
CA LEU A 200 10.56 29.15 4.67
C LEU A 200 9.51 28.57 5.62
N LEU A 201 9.74 28.65 6.93
CA LEU A 201 8.85 28.14 7.99
C LEU A 201 7.39 28.61 7.82
N ASP A 202 7.17 29.78 7.22
CA ASP A 202 5.85 30.35 6.99
C ASP A 202 5.06 29.69 5.86
N ASP A 203 5.72 28.87 5.03
CA ASP A 203 5.12 28.15 3.90
C ASP A 203 4.92 26.64 4.16
N VAL A 204 5.21 26.17 5.37
CA VAL A 204 5.13 24.73 5.68
C VAL A 204 3.67 24.31 5.86
N SER A 205 3.19 23.47 4.95
CA SER A 205 1.88 22.83 5.11
C SER A 205 1.87 21.87 6.31
N ILE A 206 0.68 21.64 6.90
CA ILE A 206 0.50 20.65 7.99
C ILE A 206 1.01 19.27 7.55
N GLY A 207 0.79 18.89 6.28
CA GLY A 207 1.26 17.62 5.74
C GLY A 207 2.78 17.51 5.73
N LEU A 208 3.49 18.56 5.29
CA LEU A 208 4.96 18.57 5.28
C LEU A 208 5.53 18.57 6.71
N PHE A 209 4.94 19.34 7.62
CA PHE A 209 5.33 19.36 9.03
C PHE A 209 5.15 18.00 9.68
N THR A 210 4.00 17.35 9.45
CA THR A 210 3.71 16.01 9.97
C THR A 210 4.68 14.97 9.40
N ALA A 211 4.92 15.00 8.08
CA ALA A 211 5.86 14.09 7.44
C ALA A 211 7.28 14.25 7.99
N TYR A 212 7.73 15.49 8.19
CA TYR A 212 9.03 15.76 8.81
C TYR A 212 9.11 15.21 10.22
N THR A 213 8.11 15.49 11.06
CA THR A 213 8.09 15.05 12.47
C THR A 213 8.10 13.52 12.56
N ILE A 214 7.31 12.83 11.75
CA ILE A 214 7.27 11.36 11.72
C ILE A 214 8.62 10.80 11.24
N ALA A 215 9.21 11.37 10.20
CA ALA A 215 10.50 10.92 9.69
C ALA A 215 11.63 11.15 10.70
N GLU A 216 11.61 12.28 11.42
CA GLU A 216 12.56 12.58 12.49
C GLU A 216 12.43 11.58 13.65
N MET A 217 11.19 11.31 14.09
CA MET A 217 10.94 10.30 15.13
C MET A 217 11.43 8.92 14.70
N ALA A 218 11.13 8.48 13.47
CA ALA A 218 11.56 7.19 12.95
C ALA A 218 13.09 7.09 12.78
N TYR A 219 13.77 8.20 12.51
CA TYR A 219 15.23 8.23 12.37
C TYR A 219 15.96 8.04 13.71
N HIS A 220 15.33 8.42 14.83
CA HIS A 220 15.94 8.37 16.18
C HIS A 220 15.56 7.10 16.98
N VAL A 221 14.80 6.17 16.41
CA VAL A 221 14.47 4.86 17.00
C VAL A 221 15.48 3.80 16.57
#